data_08178378d90dffea1a134516df1cd8e2
#
_entry.id   08178378d90dffea1a134516df1cd8e2
#
_cell.length_a   1.000
_cell.length_b   1.000
_cell.length_c   1.000
_cell.angle_alpha   90.00
_cell.angle_beta   90.00
_cell.angle_gamma   90.00
#
_symmetry.space_group_name_H-M   'P 1'
#
loop_
_entity.id
_entity.type
_entity.pdbx_description
1 polymer ?
#
loop_
_entity_poly.entity_id
_entity_poly.type
_entity_poly.pdbx_seq_one_letter_code
_entity_poly.pdbx_strand_id
1 'polypeptide(L)'
;MAIRFPMTPAGKERLLQDIERIKRELPLISIAIGEAAAHGDLKENAEYHAAREKQGLLMARLREYESKLAGCEIIDPTKMSGSKVRFGATVVVLDVDTDEKHTFRIVGDDEADFSAGLISYQAPIARGLLGKDEGDEVEVQTGAAKRNFEIQAVRYEEIILSFRPVPNI
;
A
#
# COMPACT_ATOMS: atom_id res chain seq x y z
N MET A 1 -16.05 -5.73 15.74
CA MET A 1 -14.92 -4.77 15.90
C MET A 1 -14.32 -4.47 14.54
N ALA A 2 -14.25 -3.20 14.19
CA ALA A 2 -13.54 -2.81 12.98
C ALA A 2 -12.05 -3.16 13.11
N ILE A 3 -11.52 -3.89 12.13
CA ILE A 3 -10.10 -4.18 12.06
C ILE A 3 -9.40 -2.87 11.71
N ARG A 4 -8.56 -2.37 12.62
CA ARG A 4 -7.74 -1.20 12.36
C ARG A 4 -6.38 -1.62 11.84
N PHE A 5 -6.05 -1.19 10.64
CA PHE A 5 -4.72 -1.37 10.10
C PHE A 5 -4.06 0.00 9.86
N PRO A 6 -2.75 0.08 10.09
CA PRO A 6 -2.05 1.36 10.01
C PRO A 6 -1.84 1.79 8.56
N MET A 7 -1.92 3.09 8.35
CA MET A 7 -1.67 3.73 7.06
C MET A 7 -1.04 5.10 7.28
N THR A 8 -0.15 5.52 6.38
CA THR A 8 0.40 6.87 6.40
C THR A 8 -0.59 7.89 5.84
N PRO A 9 -0.44 9.19 6.14
CA PRO A 9 -1.25 10.24 5.50
C PRO A 9 -1.18 10.21 3.98
N ALA A 10 -0.01 9.94 3.40
CA ALA A 10 0.16 9.82 1.95
C ALA A 10 -0.63 8.64 1.37
N GLY A 11 -0.68 7.52 2.08
CA GLY A 11 -1.47 6.35 1.69
C GLY A 11 -2.96 6.63 1.71
N LYS A 12 -3.44 7.34 2.72
CA LYS A 12 -4.84 7.77 2.79
C LYS A 12 -5.21 8.69 1.62
N GLU A 13 -4.36 9.67 1.33
CA GLU A 13 -4.59 10.59 0.22
C GLU A 13 -4.66 9.85 -1.12
N ARG A 14 -3.73 8.95 -1.37
CA ARG A 14 -3.72 8.11 -2.57
C ARG A 14 -5.00 7.25 -2.67
N LEU A 15 -5.44 6.67 -1.58
CA LEU A 15 -6.67 5.87 -1.53
C LEU A 15 -7.90 6.71 -1.85
N LEU A 16 -7.99 7.93 -1.30
CA LEU A 16 -9.08 8.87 -1.61
C LEU A 16 -9.09 9.27 -3.08
N GLN A 17 -7.93 9.50 -3.67
CA GLN A 17 -7.80 9.81 -5.11
C GLN A 17 -8.27 8.64 -5.98
N ASP A 18 -7.92 7.42 -5.62
CA ASP A 18 -8.33 6.21 -6.32
C ASP A 18 -9.86 6.00 -6.24
N ILE A 19 -10.44 6.22 -5.07
CA ILE A 19 -11.91 6.17 -4.87
C ILE A 19 -12.60 7.19 -5.76
N GLU A 20 -12.13 8.42 -5.75
CA GLU A 20 -12.71 9.50 -6.56
C GLU A 20 -12.63 9.19 -8.05
N ARG A 21 -11.53 8.63 -8.51
CA ARG A 21 -11.34 8.22 -9.90
C ARG A 21 -12.33 7.15 -10.31
N ILE A 22 -12.55 6.13 -9.49
CA ILE A 22 -13.55 5.09 -9.74
C ILE A 22 -14.95 5.69 -9.80
N LYS A 23 -15.28 6.58 -8.88
CA LYS A 23 -16.60 7.26 -8.84
C LYS A 23 -16.84 8.13 -10.08
N ARG A 24 -15.80 8.67 -10.69
CA ARG A 24 -15.91 9.41 -11.96
C ARG A 24 -16.06 8.48 -13.16
N GLU A 25 -15.45 7.31 -13.12
CA GLU A 25 -15.47 6.36 -14.24
C GLU A 25 -16.79 5.58 -14.32
N LEU A 26 -17.41 5.26 -13.19
CA LEU A 26 -18.64 4.47 -13.15
C LEU A 26 -19.79 5.06 -13.98
N PRO A 27 -20.10 6.36 -13.93
CA PRO A 27 -21.15 6.94 -14.78
C PRO A 27 -20.87 6.79 -16.28
N LEU A 28 -19.60 6.90 -16.67
CA LEU A 28 -19.19 6.73 -18.08
C LEU A 28 -19.41 5.29 -18.55
N ILE A 29 -19.15 4.33 -17.69
CA ILE A 29 -19.42 2.90 -17.98
C ILE A 29 -20.91 2.65 -18.09
N SER A 30 -21.74 3.25 -17.24
CA SER A 30 -23.19 3.13 -17.35
C SER A 30 -23.72 3.66 -18.70
N ILE A 31 -23.16 4.75 -19.19
CA ILE A 31 -23.48 5.27 -20.54
C ILE A 31 -23.05 4.27 -21.62
N ALA A 32 -21.84 3.72 -21.52
CA ALA A 32 -21.32 2.74 -22.47
C ALA A 32 -22.16 1.45 -22.48
N ILE A 33 -22.67 1.01 -21.32
CA ILE A 33 -23.58 -0.12 -21.24
C ILE A 33 -24.90 0.16 -21.97
N GLY A 34 -25.47 1.36 -21.77
CA GLY A 34 -26.69 1.78 -22.48
C GLY A 34 -26.50 1.83 -23.99
N GLU A 35 -25.40 2.39 -24.45
CA GLU A 35 -25.06 2.44 -25.90
C GLU A 35 -24.87 1.05 -26.49
N ALA A 36 -24.14 0.17 -25.81
CA ALA A 36 -23.93 -1.20 -26.24
C ALA A 36 -25.25 -1.99 -26.29
N ALA A 37 -26.12 -1.81 -25.32
CA ALA A 37 -27.45 -2.46 -25.29
C ALA A 37 -28.34 -2.05 -26.47
N ALA A 38 -28.17 -0.83 -26.98
CA ALA A 38 -28.93 -0.33 -28.12
C ALA A 38 -28.53 -1.00 -29.46
N HIS A 39 -27.39 -1.69 -29.53
CA HIS A 39 -26.87 -2.29 -30.77
C HIS A 39 -27.36 -3.71 -31.06
N GLY A 40 -28.28 -4.29 -30.29
CA GLY A 40 -28.90 -5.58 -30.61
C GLY A 40 -29.07 -6.54 -29.45
N ASP A 41 -28.99 -7.87 -29.75
CA ASP A 41 -29.21 -8.92 -28.77
C ASP A 41 -28.16 -8.90 -27.64
N LEU A 42 -28.64 -8.79 -26.41
CA LEU A 42 -27.77 -8.71 -25.23
C LEU A 42 -26.97 -10.01 -25.00
N LYS A 43 -27.48 -11.15 -25.39
CA LYS A 43 -26.81 -12.44 -25.14
C LYS A 43 -25.52 -12.61 -25.95
N GLU A 44 -25.47 -12.07 -27.17
CA GLU A 44 -24.30 -12.18 -28.08
C GLU A 44 -23.55 -10.89 -28.24
N ASN A 45 -23.88 -9.86 -27.48
CA ASN A 45 -23.25 -8.54 -27.58
C ASN A 45 -21.99 -8.50 -26.71
N ALA A 46 -20.82 -8.68 -27.34
CA ALA A 46 -19.53 -8.70 -26.66
C ALA A 46 -19.20 -7.36 -25.99
N GLU A 47 -19.57 -6.22 -26.59
CA GLU A 47 -19.35 -4.89 -26.01
C GLU A 47 -20.18 -4.69 -24.75
N TYR A 48 -21.42 -5.12 -24.77
CA TYR A 48 -22.30 -5.09 -23.60
C TYR A 48 -21.72 -5.93 -22.43
N HIS A 49 -21.32 -7.16 -22.71
CA HIS A 49 -20.76 -8.05 -21.71
C HIS A 49 -19.44 -7.52 -21.13
N ALA A 50 -18.56 -6.98 -21.97
CA ALA A 50 -17.30 -6.37 -21.54
C ALA A 50 -17.53 -5.14 -20.64
N ALA A 51 -18.48 -4.29 -20.99
CA ALA A 51 -18.81 -3.10 -20.19
C ALA A 51 -19.44 -3.51 -18.83
N ARG A 52 -20.29 -4.51 -18.82
CA ARG A 52 -20.88 -5.04 -17.57
C ARG A 52 -19.84 -5.66 -16.67
N GLU A 53 -18.89 -6.42 -17.21
CA GLU A 53 -17.79 -6.99 -16.46
C GLU A 53 -16.91 -5.89 -15.85
N LYS A 54 -16.54 -4.91 -16.63
CA LYS A 54 -15.75 -3.76 -16.16
C LYS A 54 -16.47 -3.02 -15.02
N GLN A 55 -17.77 -2.78 -15.16
CA GLN A 55 -18.58 -2.16 -14.12
C GLN A 55 -18.52 -2.97 -12.80
N GLY A 56 -18.69 -4.29 -12.89
CA GLY A 56 -18.65 -5.17 -11.72
C GLY A 56 -17.30 -5.14 -11.02
N LEU A 57 -16.20 -5.15 -11.77
CA LEU A 57 -14.84 -5.07 -11.22
C LEU A 57 -14.59 -3.73 -10.53
N LEU A 58 -15.01 -2.62 -11.12
CA LEU A 58 -14.85 -1.28 -10.52
C LEU A 58 -15.70 -1.13 -9.26
N MET A 59 -16.91 -1.63 -9.26
CA MET A 59 -17.79 -1.60 -8.08
C MET A 59 -17.21 -2.43 -6.93
N ALA A 60 -16.66 -3.61 -7.22
CA ALA A 60 -15.99 -4.44 -6.22
C ALA A 60 -14.76 -3.73 -5.64
N ARG A 61 -13.95 -3.11 -6.49
CA ARG A 61 -12.77 -2.35 -6.06
C ARG A 61 -13.15 -1.13 -5.22
N LEU A 62 -14.21 -0.43 -5.60
CA LEU A 62 -14.72 0.70 -4.82
C LEU A 62 -15.12 0.27 -3.40
N ARG A 63 -15.87 -0.84 -3.28
CA ARG A 63 -16.24 -1.38 -1.97
C ARG A 63 -15.04 -1.76 -1.13
N GLU A 64 -14.03 -2.38 -1.76
CA GLU A 64 -12.77 -2.73 -1.09
C GLU A 64 -12.06 -1.49 -0.55
N TYR A 65 -11.93 -0.46 -1.37
CA TYR A 65 -11.23 0.77 -1.00
C TYR A 65 -11.99 1.55 0.09
N GLU A 66 -13.30 1.63 0.00
CA GLU A 66 -14.12 2.26 1.03
C GLU A 66 -14.04 1.51 2.36
N SER A 67 -13.98 0.18 2.33
CA SER A 67 -13.78 -0.65 3.51
C SER A 67 -12.41 -0.42 4.14
N LYS A 68 -11.35 -0.33 3.33
CA LYS A 68 -10.00 0.00 3.81
C LYS A 68 -9.98 1.38 4.46
N LEU A 69 -10.59 2.37 3.84
CA LEU A 69 -10.64 3.73 4.37
C LEU A 69 -11.36 3.77 5.74
N ALA A 70 -12.45 3.03 5.87
CA ALA A 70 -13.22 2.96 7.12
C ALA A 70 -12.47 2.24 8.24
N GLY A 71 -11.64 1.26 7.89
CA GLY A 71 -10.91 0.40 8.86
C GLY A 71 -9.48 0.84 9.14
N CYS A 72 -8.96 1.89 8.50
CA CYS A 72 -7.59 2.31 8.69
C CYS A 72 -7.39 3.22 9.90
N GLU A 73 -6.21 3.12 10.50
CA GLU A 73 -5.70 4.06 11.49
C GLU A 73 -4.57 4.86 10.86
N ILE A 74 -4.72 6.19 10.80
CA ILE A 74 -3.71 7.05 10.20
C ILE A 74 -2.65 7.36 11.22
N ILE A 75 -1.40 6.99 10.89
CA ILE A 75 -0.22 7.26 11.70
C ILE A 75 0.69 8.19 10.91
N ASP A 76 0.90 9.39 11.44
CA ASP A 76 1.70 10.43 10.81
C ASP A 76 3.12 10.40 11.36
N PRO A 77 4.13 9.98 10.57
CA PRO A 77 5.51 9.94 11.04
C PRO A 77 6.07 11.29 11.43
N THR A 78 5.57 12.39 10.85
CA THR A 78 6.07 13.74 11.18
C THR A 78 5.73 14.17 12.61
N LYS A 79 4.78 13.49 13.26
CA LYS A 79 4.39 13.74 14.66
C LYS A 79 5.04 12.77 15.63
N MET A 80 5.93 11.92 15.14
CA MET A 80 6.62 10.90 15.94
C MET A 80 8.09 11.26 16.11
N SER A 81 8.70 10.71 17.15
CA SER A 81 10.13 10.86 17.44
C SER A 81 10.63 9.69 18.29
N GLY A 82 11.95 9.62 18.45
CA GLY A 82 12.60 8.63 19.28
C GLY A 82 13.45 7.65 18.48
N SER A 83 14.15 6.77 19.21
CA SER A 83 15.11 5.81 18.66
C SER A 83 14.51 4.43 18.44
N LYS A 84 13.29 4.20 18.94
CA LYS A 84 12.61 2.91 18.79
C LYS A 84 11.92 2.82 17.44
N VAL A 85 12.06 1.66 16.79
CA VAL A 85 11.41 1.39 15.51
C VAL A 85 9.93 1.10 15.71
N ARG A 86 9.09 1.92 15.09
CA ARG A 86 7.62 1.79 15.06
C ARG A 86 7.14 1.91 13.63
N PHE A 87 5.85 1.67 13.41
CA PHE A 87 5.22 1.98 12.14
C PHE A 87 5.53 3.45 11.73
N GLY A 88 5.87 3.66 10.48
CA GLY A 88 6.22 4.97 9.95
C GLY A 88 7.70 5.35 10.11
N ALA A 89 8.50 4.51 10.79
CA ALA A 89 9.92 4.76 10.96
C ALA A 89 10.68 4.66 9.64
N THR A 90 11.66 5.56 9.48
CA THR A 90 12.73 5.45 8.49
C THR A 90 13.94 4.88 9.21
N VAL A 91 14.34 3.67 8.84
CA VAL A 91 15.40 2.91 9.52
C VAL A 91 16.57 2.71 8.57
N VAL A 92 17.74 3.17 8.98
CA VAL A 92 18.99 2.86 8.28
C VAL A 92 19.62 1.65 8.95
N VAL A 93 19.82 0.60 8.17
CA VAL A 93 20.41 -0.65 8.64
C VAL A 93 21.68 -0.98 7.86
N LEU A 94 22.62 -1.62 8.54
CA LEU A 94 23.81 -2.20 7.94
C LEU A 94 23.64 -3.73 7.91
N ASP A 95 23.73 -4.32 6.74
CA ASP A 95 23.86 -5.77 6.62
C ASP A 95 25.29 -6.15 7.03
N VAL A 96 25.42 -6.81 8.18
CA VAL A 96 26.75 -7.10 8.76
C VAL A 96 27.52 -8.15 7.97
N ASP A 97 26.86 -8.95 7.13
CA ASP A 97 27.48 -9.98 6.31
C ASP A 97 28.01 -9.42 4.99
N THR A 98 27.34 -8.43 4.41
CA THR A 98 27.69 -7.84 3.10
C THR A 98 28.29 -6.44 3.21
N ASP A 99 28.23 -5.82 4.39
CA ASP A 99 28.64 -4.43 4.66
C ASP A 99 27.85 -3.40 3.82
N GLU A 100 26.67 -3.76 3.34
CA GLU A 100 25.77 -2.88 2.60
C GLU A 100 24.78 -2.18 3.53
N LYS A 101 24.57 -0.89 3.25
CA LYS A 101 23.55 -0.10 3.95
C LYS A 101 22.24 -0.08 3.17
N HIS A 102 21.15 -0.20 3.90
CA HIS A 102 19.80 -0.07 3.35
C HIS A 102 19.00 0.92 4.19
N THR A 103 18.13 1.67 3.54
CA THR A 103 17.15 2.53 4.20
C THR A 103 15.76 1.98 3.94
N PHE A 104 15.08 1.58 5.01
CA PHE A 104 13.71 1.07 4.94
C PHE A 104 12.75 2.04 5.63
N ARG A 105 11.59 2.23 5.01
CA ARG A 105 10.47 2.94 5.62
C ARG A 105 9.34 1.96 5.84
N ILE A 106 8.86 1.87 7.07
CA ILE A 106 7.82 0.90 7.46
C ILE A 106 6.45 1.53 7.25
N VAL A 107 5.71 0.98 6.32
CA VAL A 107 4.42 1.51 5.84
C VAL A 107 3.33 0.43 5.87
N GLY A 108 2.12 0.79 5.46
CA GLY A 108 1.02 -0.15 5.32
C GLY A 108 1.19 -1.09 4.12
N ASP A 109 0.41 -2.16 4.09
CA ASP A 109 0.51 -3.18 3.04
C ASP A 109 0.33 -2.62 1.63
N ASP A 110 -0.64 -1.72 1.46
CA ASP A 110 -0.95 -1.12 0.15
C ASP A 110 0.05 -0.03 -0.26
N GLU A 111 0.87 0.45 0.67
CA GLU A 111 1.86 1.49 0.44
C GLU A 111 3.23 0.91 0.10
N ALA A 112 3.43 -0.39 0.32
CA ALA A 112 4.73 -1.05 0.16
C ALA A 112 5.21 -1.02 -1.29
N ASP A 113 6.49 -0.68 -1.45
CA ASP A 113 7.23 -0.72 -2.70
C ASP A 113 8.69 -0.95 -2.36
N PHE A 114 9.12 -2.19 -2.44
CA PHE A 114 10.47 -2.60 -2.04
C PHE A 114 11.55 -1.86 -2.83
N SER A 115 11.32 -1.60 -4.10
CA SER A 115 12.27 -0.86 -4.95
C SER A 115 12.50 0.59 -4.49
N ALA A 116 11.51 1.17 -3.82
CA ALA A 116 11.61 2.51 -3.22
C ALA A 116 11.99 2.48 -1.73
N GLY A 117 12.31 1.33 -1.17
CA GLY A 117 12.61 1.16 0.24
C GLY A 117 11.40 1.19 1.17
N LEU A 118 10.19 1.12 0.62
CA LEU A 118 8.95 1.09 1.39
C LEU A 118 8.58 -0.37 1.67
N ILE A 119 8.65 -0.78 2.93
CA ILE A 119 8.34 -2.16 3.33
C ILE A 119 7.06 -2.22 4.16
N SER A 120 6.25 -3.24 3.90
CA SER A 120 5.08 -3.48 4.72
C SER A 120 5.47 -3.77 6.16
N TYR A 121 4.72 -3.23 7.11
CA TYR A 121 4.90 -3.53 8.54
C TYR A 121 4.75 -5.03 8.85
N GLN A 122 4.13 -5.81 7.97
CA GLN A 122 3.98 -7.26 8.10
C GLN A 122 5.11 -8.06 7.44
N ALA A 123 5.95 -7.40 6.65
CA ALA A 123 7.08 -8.07 6.00
C ALA A 123 8.10 -8.59 7.02
N PRO A 124 8.80 -9.70 6.74
CA PRO A 124 9.76 -10.29 7.68
C PRO A 124 10.81 -9.31 8.20
N ILE A 125 11.37 -8.48 7.32
CA ILE A 125 12.35 -7.45 7.72
C ILE A 125 11.72 -6.45 8.68
N ALA A 126 10.54 -5.93 8.38
CA ALA A 126 9.84 -4.99 9.24
C ALA A 126 9.52 -5.60 10.61
N ARG A 127 9.05 -6.83 10.64
CA ARG A 127 8.76 -7.55 11.89
C ARG A 127 10.00 -7.73 12.76
N GLY A 128 11.14 -7.98 12.14
CA GLY A 128 12.42 -8.09 12.86
C GLY A 128 12.88 -6.77 13.45
N LEU A 129 12.60 -5.66 12.76
CA LEU A 129 13.02 -4.32 13.18
C LEU A 129 12.07 -3.68 14.20
N LEU A 130 10.76 -3.93 14.11
CA LEU A 130 9.76 -3.31 14.96
C LEU A 130 10.03 -3.58 16.45
N GLY A 131 10.00 -2.52 17.25
CA GLY A 131 10.26 -2.59 18.69
C GLY A 131 11.74 -2.57 19.08
N LYS A 132 12.66 -2.57 18.13
CA LYS A 132 14.10 -2.47 18.37
C LYS A 132 14.52 -1.00 18.41
N ASP A 133 15.70 -0.77 18.97
CA ASP A 133 16.29 0.57 19.10
C ASP A 133 17.52 0.74 18.22
N GLU A 134 17.94 1.99 18.03
CA GLU A 134 19.25 2.26 17.42
C GLU A 134 20.35 1.51 18.15
N GLY A 135 21.27 0.94 17.41
CA GLY A 135 22.38 0.15 17.92
C GLY A 135 22.09 -1.33 18.10
N ASP A 136 20.81 -1.75 18.04
CA ASP A 136 20.44 -3.15 18.14
C ASP A 136 20.84 -3.93 16.88
N GLU A 137 21.25 -5.18 17.09
CA GLU A 137 21.42 -6.14 16.02
C GLU A 137 20.18 -7.04 15.94
N VAL A 138 19.73 -7.30 14.72
CA VAL A 138 18.56 -8.14 14.47
C VAL A 138 18.87 -9.21 13.44
N GLU A 139 18.40 -10.42 13.68
CA GLU A 139 18.44 -11.53 12.73
C GLU A 139 17.06 -11.64 12.07
N VAL A 140 17.04 -11.61 10.74
CA VAL A 140 15.80 -11.70 9.96
C VAL A 140 15.88 -12.91 9.04
N GLN A 141 14.86 -13.75 9.07
CA GLN A 141 14.71 -14.85 8.14
C GLN A 141 13.94 -14.38 6.91
N THR A 142 14.58 -14.36 5.76
CA THR A 142 13.96 -14.03 4.49
C THR A 142 14.01 -15.26 3.57
N GLY A 143 12.89 -16.00 3.52
CA GLY A 143 12.87 -17.27 2.80
C GLY A 143 13.83 -18.30 3.43
N ALA A 144 14.76 -18.84 2.65
CA ALA A 144 15.77 -19.81 3.11
C ALA A 144 17.02 -19.13 3.71
N ALA A 145 17.17 -17.82 3.57
CA ALA A 145 18.33 -17.07 4.00
C ALA A 145 18.10 -16.39 5.34
N LYS A 146 19.13 -16.37 6.18
CA LYS A 146 19.19 -15.53 7.38
C LYS A 146 20.04 -14.32 7.09
N ARG A 147 19.53 -13.13 7.45
CA ARG A 147 20.25 -11.88 7.32
C ARG A 147 20.37 -11.20 8.68
N ASN A 148 21.53 -10.65 8.95
CA ASN A 148 21.83 -9.95 10.18
C ASN A 148 22.02 -8.47 9.88
N PHE A 149 21.24 -7.63 10.57
CA PHE A 149 21.27 -6.19 10.40
C PHE A 149 21.63 -5.49 11.72
N GLU A 150 22.42 -4.44 11.61
CA GLU A 150 22.63 -3.47 12.70
C GLU A 150 21.80 -2.24 12.40
N ILE A 151 20.99 -1.80 13.37
CA ILE A 151 20.20 -0.57 13.23
C ILE A 151 21.11 0.61 13.51
N GLN A 152 21.42 1.38 12.47
CA GLN A 152 22.33 2.53 12.57
C GLN A 152 21.62 3.83 12.91
N ALA A 153 20.40 4.02 12.40
CA ALA A 153 19.61 5.22 12.68
C ALA A 153 18.13 4.93 12.57
N VAL A 154 17.35 5.61 13.40
CA VAL A 154 15.88 5.62 13.33
C VAL A 154 15.43 7.07 13.24
N ARG A 155 14.67 7.40 12.19
CA ARG A 155 14.11 8.73 11.97
C ARG A 155 12.61 8.63 11.71
N TYR A 156 11.93 9.72 11.99
CA TYR A 156 10.52 9.90 11.68
C TYR A 156 10.36 11.16 10.84
N GLU A 157 10.07 10.98 9.58
CA GLU A 157 9.99 12.05 8.58
C GLU A 157 8.82 11.78 7.63
N GLU A 158 8.46 12.78 6.86
CA GLU A 158 7.40 12.62 5.85
C GLU A 158 7.73 11.49 4.88
N ILE A 159 6.76 10.61 4.68
CA ILE A 159 6.85 9.52 3.71
C ILE A 159 6.09 9.93 2.46
N ILE A 160 6.80 9.93 1.33
CA ILE A 160 6.25 10.25 0.02
C ILE A 160 6.06 8.96 -0.76
N LEU A 161 4.86 8.74 -1.27
CA LEU A 161 4.56 7.62 -2.14
C LEU A 161 4.68 8.06 -3.60
N SER A 162 5.34 7.24 -4.41
CA SER A 162 5.39 7.47 -5.85
C SER A 162 4.00 7.31 -6.47
N PHE A 163 3.78 8.07 -7.55
CA PHE A 163 2.58 7.90 -8.36
C PHE A 163 2.49 6.45 -8.84
N ARG A 164 1.37 5.82 -8.56
CA ARG A 164 1.04 4.51 -9.10
C ARG A 164 -0.12 4.70 -10.08
N PRO A 165 0.10 4.45 -11.38
CA PRO A 165 -1.01 4.45 -12.30
C PRO A 165 -2.03 3.40 -11.85
N VAL A 166 -3.30 3.74 -11.92
CA VAL A 166 -4.35 2.75 -11.67
C VAL A 166 -4.16 1.62 -12.66
N PRO A 167 -4.09 0.37 -12.20
CA PRO A 167 -4.04 -0.74 -13.13
C PRO A 167 -5.22 -0.63 -14.10
N ASN A 168 -4.91 -0.64 -15.40
CA ASN A 168 -5.94 -0.75 -16.41
C ASN A 168 -6.72 -2.03 -16.12
N ILE A 169 -8.01 -1.87 -15.97
CA ILE A 169 -8.95 -2.98 -15.81
C ILE A 169 -9.44 -3.39 -17.18
#